data_4681590f2e504a70faab336b0dbdfc8c
#
_entry.id   4681590f2e504a70faab336b0dbdfc8c
#
_cell.length_a   1.000
_cell.length_b   1.000
_cell.length_c   1.000
_cell.angle_alpha   90.00
_cell.angle_beta   90.00
_cell.angle_gamma   90.00
#
_symmetry.space_group_name_H-M   'P 1'
#
loop_
_entity.id
_entity.type
_entity.pdbx_description
1 polymer ?
#
loop_
_entity_poly.entity_id
_entity_poly.type
_entity_poly.pdbx_seq_one_letter_code
_entity_poly.pdbx_strand_id
1 'polypeptide(L)'
;METVWRSLACIGIIAMVASGVAESWSPEEFAQSQAEFLSSLGQYEIAIPVRVGPQGDMLSEEETSHRNGRHRRSTETQSVPEPQLYYQLSTSSADLLLNLTLQGGLLSRQFRVEYWKRGRLAWSHPYLPNCHYVGHLQHQPHSSSVALSNCNGLQGVIVAGGEEYLIEPLVSAKNFTNEDGREGRPHVVYKRSSLRYQNMDQSCGVIGKN
;
A
#
# COMPACT_ATOMS: atom_id res chain seq x y z
N MET A 1 -80.18 3.40 -3.88
CA MET A 1 -79.23 2.31 -3.63
C MET A 1 -77.99 2.64 -4.44
N GLU A 2 -77.06 3.42 -3.84
CA GLU A 2 -75.85 3.89 -4.52
C GLU A 2 -74.69 3.38 -3.71
N THR A 3 -73.87 2.51 -4.31
CA THR A 3 -72.66 1.93 -3.75
C THR A 3 -71.53 2.85 -4.08
N VAL A 4 -71.01 3.48 -3.03
CA VAL A 4 -69.83 4.34 -3.09
C VAL A 4 -68.51 3.46 -3.12
N TRP A 5 -67.81 3.54 -4.24
CA TRP A 5 -66.48 2.96 -4.37
C TRP A 5 -65.46 3.93 -3.78
N ARG A 6 -64.83 3.54 -2.67
CA ARG A 6 -63.68 4.22 -2.13
C ARG A 6 -62.41 3.65 -2.76
N SER A 7 -61.81 4.43 -3.65
CA SER A 7 -60.47 4.15 -4.18
C SER A 7 -59.41 4.44 -3.10
N LEU A 8 -58.78 3.43 -2.58
CA LEU A 8 -57.56 3.55 -1.78
C LEU A 8 -56.36 3.66 -2.73
N ALA A 9 -55.83 4.88 -2.86
CA ALA A 9 -54.58 5.13 -3.53
C ALA A 9 -53.44 4.67 -2.61
N CYS A 10 -52.80 3.52 -2.91
CA CYS A 10 -51.55 3.12 -2.33
C CYS A 10 -50.42 3.98 -2.89
N ILE A 11 -49.98 4.94 -2.12
CA ILE A 11 -48.76 5.69 -2.40
C ILE A 11 -47.61 4.75 -2.07
N GLY A 12 -47.06 4.11 -3.10
CA GLY A 12 -45.83 3.35 -3.00
C GLY A 12 -44.62 4.30 -2.85
N ILE A 13 -44.08 4.40 -1.66
CA ILE A 13 -42.81 5.05 -1.43
C ILE A 13 -41.71 4.11 -1.99
N ILE A 14 -41.25 4.44 -3.20
CA ILE A 14 -40.05 3.80 -3.76
C ILE A 14 -38.87 4.36 -2.96
N ALA A 15 -38.39 3.62 -1.96
CA ALA A 15 -37.13 3.86 -1.35
C ALA A 15 -36.07 3.57 -2.41
N MET A 16 -35.51 4.61 -3.01
CA MET A 16 -34.25 4.50 -3.77
C MET A 16 -33.15 4.13 -2.76
N VAL A 17 -32.85 2.86 -2.69
CA VAL A 17 -31.60 2.38 -2.10
C VAL A 17 -30.52 2.83 -3.06
N ALA A 18 -29.80 3.90 -2.72
CA ALA A 18 -28.54 4.23 -3.37
C ALA A 18 -27.57 3.10 -3.03
N SER A 19 -27.54 2.09 -3.90
CA SER A 19 -26.48 1.10 -3.91
C SER A 19 -25.21 1.85 -4.31
N GLY A 20 -24.41 2.25 -3.33
CA GLY A 20 -23.04 2.64 -3.57
C GLY A 20 -22.38 1.44 -4.26
N VAL A 21 -22.10 1.57 -5.53
CA VAL A 21 -21.32 0.61 -6.29
C VAL A 21 -19.91 0.76 -5.73
N ALA A 22 -19.53 -0.08 -4.78
CA ALA A 22 -18.14 -0.25 -4.45
C ALA A 22 -17.45 -0.64 -5.76
N GLU A 23 -16.56 0.21 -6.28
CA GLU A 23 -15.78 -0.09 -7.46
C GLU A 23 -14.97 -1.35 -7.17
N SER A 24 -15.43 -2.48 -7.72
CA SER A 24 -14.71 -3.73 -7.60
C SER A 24 -13.55 -3.70 -8.58
N TRP A 25 -12.36 -3.59 -8.06
CA TRP A 25 -11.12 -3.64 -8.83
C TRP A 25 -10.99 -4.96 -9.57
N SER A 26 -10.82 -4.92 -10.88
CA SER A 26 -10.56 -6.13 -11.66
C SER A 26 -9.04 -6.35 -11.80
N PRO A 27 -8.54 -7.59 -11.67
CA PRO A 27 -7.11 -7.90 -11.85
C PRO A 27 -6.57 -7.46 -13.22
N GLU A 28 -7.43 -7.36 -14.24
CA GLU A 28 -7.08 -6.96 -15.61
C GLU A 28 -6.64 -5.49 -15.73
N GLU A 29 -6.89 -4.66 -14.72
CA GLU A 29 -6.47 -3.26 -14.70
C GLU A 29 -4.98 -3.09 -14.36
N PHE A 30 -4.32 -4.17 -13.93
CA PHE A 30 -2.92 -4.18 -13.53
C PHE A 30 -2.03 -4.85 -14.58
N ALA A 31 -0.71 -4.68 -14.44
CA ALA A 31 0.25 -5.37 -15.28
C ALA A 31 0.04 -6.91 -15.20
N GLN A 32 0.22 -7.62 -16.28
CA GLN A 32 -0.08 -9.06 -16.38
C GLN A 32 0.52 -9.89 -15.23
N SER A 33 1.79 -9.64 -14.89
CA SER A 33 2.46 -10.34 -13.77
C SER A 33 1.80 -10.10 -12.42
N GLN A 34 1.23 -8.91 -12.23
CA GLN A 34 0.50 -8.57 -11.00
C GLN A 34 -0.92 -9.15 -11.01
N ALA A 35 -1.57 -9.20 -12.16
CA ALA A 35 -2.86 -9.87 -12.31
C ALA A 35 -2.76 -11.37 -11.98
N GLU A 36 -1.71 -12.04 -12.45
CA GLU A 36 -1.41 -13.43 -12.11
C GLU A 36 -1.15 -13.61 -10.61
N PHE A 37 -0.38 -12.69 -10.01
CA PHE A 37 -0.14 -12.69 -8.57
C PHE A 37 -1.44 -12.50 -7.78
N LEU A 38 -2.25 -11.49 -8.11
CA LEU A 38 -3.54 -11.26 -7.44
C LEU A 38 -4.48 -12.46 -7.55
N SER A 39 -4.52 -13.13 -8.70
CA SER A 39 -5.33 -14.34 -8.88
C SER A 39 -4.85 -15.54 -8.05
N SER A 40 -3.57 -15.55 -7.67
CA SER A 40 -2.99 -16.57 -6.79
C SER A 40 -3.32 -16.38 -5.31
N LEU A 41 -3.73 -15.17 -4.92
CA LEU A 41 -4.10 -14.86 -3.53
C LEU A 41 -5.49 -15.41 -3.20
N GLY A 42 -5.65 -15.91 -1.97
CA GLY A 42 -6.96 -16.39 -1.48
C GLY A 42 -7.89 -15.22 -1.17
N GLN A 43 -7.38 -14.22 -0.47
CA GLN A 43 -8.07 -12.99 -0.08
C GLN A 43 -7.08 -11.84 -0.09
N TYR A 44 -7.50 -10.74 -0.65
CA TYR A 44 -6.73 -9.49 -0.66
C TYR A 44 -7.68 -8.29 -0.76
N GLU A 45 -7.17 -7.13 -0.43
CA GLU A 45 -7.85 -5.85 -0.59
C GLU A 45 -6.94 -4.89 -1.36
N ILE A 46 -7.54 -3.96 -2.09
CA ILE A 46 -6.80 -2.90 -2.76
C ILE A 46 -7.06 -1.60 -2.00
N ALA A 47 -5.99 -0.96 -1.57
CA ALA A 47 -6.06 0.27 -0.82
C ALA A 47 -5.07 1.32 -1.37
N ILE A 48 -5.39 2.59 -1.18
CA ILE A 48 -4.50 3.70 -1.47
C ILE A 48 -4.00 4.26 -0.14
N PRO A 49 -2.72 4.04 0.22
CA PRO A 49 -2.16 4.62 1.42
C PRO A 49 -2.15 6.14 1.33
N VAL A 50 -2.65 6.80 2.35
CA VAL A 50 -2.71 8.25 2.44
C VAL A 50 -1.71 8.73 3.48
N ARG A 51 -0.90 9.71 3.13
CA ARG A 51 -0.01 10.35 4.07
C ARG A 51 -0.79 11.30 4.98
N VAL A 52 -0.57 11.19 6.28
CA VAL A 52 -1.30 11.95 7.30
C VAL A 52 -0.34 12.52 8.34
N GLY A 53 -0.84 13.40 9.17
CA GLY A 53 -0.15 13.89 10.35
C GLY A 53 -0.11 12.87 11.50
N PRO A 54 0.55 13.22 12.63
CA PRO A 54 0.72 12.31 13.77
C PRO A 54 -0.60 11.87 14.42
N GLN A 55 -1.66 12.63 14.25
CA GLN A 55 -2.98 12.33 14.83
C GLN A 55 -3.96 11.75 13.80
N GLY A 56 -3.47 11.45 12.59
CA GLY A 56 -4.31 11.00 11.48
C GLY A 56 -4.98 12.13 10.71
N ASP A 57 -4.65 13.37 11.05
CA ASP A 57 -5.13 14.56 10.35
C ASP A 57 -4.55 14.64 8.94
N MET A 58 -5.35 15.20 8.05
CA MET A 58 -4.95 15.36 6.66
C MET A 58 -3.88 16.43 6.53
N LEU A 59 -2.79 16.09 5.84
CA LEU A 59 -1.77 17.07 5.50
C LEU A 59 -2.31 18.05 4.47
N SER A 60 -2.04 19.35 4.65
CA SER A 60 -2.39 20.38 3.67
C SER A 60 -1.66 20.14 2.34
N GLU A 61 -2.24 20.62 1.22
CA GLU A 61 -1.60 20.49 -0.09
C GLU A 61 -0.22 21.18 -0.14
N GLU A 62 -0.01 22.22 0.65
CA GLU A 62 1.29 22.87 0.79
C GLU A 62 2.32 21.95 1.44
N GLU A 63 1.96 21.22 2.49
CA GLU A 63 2.86 20.27 3.15
C GLU A 63 3.19 19.06 2.27
N THR A 64 2.22 18.58 1.49
CA THR A 64 2.47 17.50 0.50
C THR A 64 3.26 17.98 -0.70
N SER A 65 3.07 19.22 -1.15
CA SER A 65 3.74 19.82 -2.32
C SER A 65 5.22 20.13 -2.06
N HIS A 66 5.57 20.61 -0.87
CA HIS A 66 6.97 20.83 -0.49
C HIS A 66 7.77 19.52 -0.39
N ARG A 67 7.09 18.39 -0.22
CA ARG A 67 7.69 17.06 -0.02
C ARG A 67 7.74 16.24 -1.31
N ASN A 68 6.80 16.43 -2.22
CA ASN A 68 6.81 15.84 -3.56
C ASN A 68 7.51 16.82 -4.54
N GLY A 69 8.79 17.12 -4.28
CA GLY A 69 9.56 18.04 -5.12
C GLY A 69 9.35 17.73 -6.59
N ARG A 70 8.57 18.57 -7.29
CA ARG A 70 8.56 18.58 -8.75
C ARG A 70 10.01 18.73 -9.20
N HIS A 71 10.56 17.70 -9.80
CA HIS A 71 11.84 17.73 -10.48
C HIS A 71 11.81 18.81 -11.57
N ARG A 72 12.00 20.05 -11.16
CA ARG A 72 12.59 21.04 -12.06
C ARG A 72 14.06 20.68 -12.15
N ARG A 73 14.55 20.40 -13.35
CA ARG A 73 15.96 20.19 -13.66
C ARG A 73 16.81 21.30 -13.04
N SER A 74 17.30 21.08 -11.86
CA SER A 74 18.39 21.87 -11.28
C SER A 74 18.93 21.10 -10.08
N THR A 75 20.20 20.65 -10.23
CA THR A 75 21.13 20.20 -9.17
C THR A 75 20.48 19.31 -8.10
N GLU A 76 20.95 18.06 -8.03
CA GLU A 76 20.62 17.06 -7.00
C GLU A 76 20.64 17.64 -5.59
N THR A 77 19.56 18.27 -5.20
CA THR A 77 19.27 18.50 -3.80
C THR A 77 18.69 17.18 -3.31
N GLN A 78 19.52 16.33 -2.73
CA GLN A 78 19.09 15.15 -2.01
C GLN A 78 18.03 15.63 -1.01
N SER A 79 16.78 15.24 -1.22
CA SER A 79 15.71 15.51 -0.27
C SER A 79 16.12 14.85 1.04
N VAL A 80 16.23 15.66 2.10
CA VAL A 80 16.54 15.14 3.43
C VAL A 80 15.41 14.16 3.79
N PRO A 81 15.74 12.90 4.12
CA PRO A 81 14.70 11.92 4.45
C PRO A 81 14.01 12.37 5.73
N GLU A 82 12.70 12.20 5.75
CA GLU A 82 11.93 12.51 6.94
C GLU A 82 12.16 11.44 8.01
N PRO A 83 12.51 11.84 9.23
CA PRO A 83 12.81 10.89 10.29
C PRO A 83 11.58 10.12 10.75
N GLN A 84 10.38 10.68 10.57
CA GLN A 84 9.12 10.08 10.98
C GLN A 84 8.04 10.33 9.93
N LEU A 85 7.27 9.29 9.64
CA LEU A 85 6.17 9.30 8.68
C LEU A 85 4.92 8.67 9.29
N TYR A 86 3.77 9.19 8.87
CA TYR A 86 2.48 8.60 9.22
C TYR A 86 1.71 8.31 7.95
N TYR A 87 1.11 7.12 7.89
CA TYR A 87 0.24 6.71 6.80
C TYR A 87 -1.05 6.15 7.35
N GLN A 88 -2.15 6.55 6.76
CA GLN A 88 -3.43 5.89 6.93
C GLN A 88 -3.64 4.91 5.79
N LEU A 89 -3.97 3.69 6.13
CA LEU A 89 -4.30 2.61 5.22
C LEU A 89 -5.68 2.11 5.58
N SER A 90 -6.67 2.52 4.80
CA SER A 90 -8.07 2.10 4.98
C SER A 90 -8.34 0.86 4.16
N THR A 91 -8.82 -0.19 4.81
CA THR A 91 -9.26 -1.45 4.21
C THR A 91 -10.70 -1.70 4.63
N SER A 92 -11.40 -2.64 3.99
CA SER A 92 -12.77 -2.99 4.36
C SER A 92 -12.87 -3.58 5.78
N SER A 93 -11.77 -4.14 6.26
CA SER A 93 -11.69 -4.83 7.56
C SER A 93 -11.11 -3.96 8.68
N ALA A 94 -10.31 -2.93 8.39
CA ALA A 94 -9.66 -2.09 9.40
C ALA A 94 -9.07 -0.80 8.82
N ASP A 95 -9.07 0.25 9.64
CA ASP A 95 -8.27 1.45 9.43
C ASP A 95 -6.96 1.34 10.19
N LEU A 96 -5.86 1.29 9.46
CA LEU A 96 -4.52 1.16 10.02
C LEU A 96 -3.80 2.51 9.96
N LEU A 97 -3.57 3.12 11.12
CA LEU A 97 -2.74 4.32 11.22
C LEU A 97 -1.31 3.91 11.60
N LEU A 98 -0.41 4.04 10.64
CA LEU A 98 0.99 3.63 10.73
C LEU A 98 1.84 4.78 11.26
N ASN A 99 2.62 4.53 12.31
CA ASN A 99 3.66 5.42 12.82
C ASN A 99 5.01 4.81 12.48
N LEU A 100 5.75 5.46 11.59
CA LEU A 100 6.96 4.93 10.96
C LEU A 100 8.16 5.82 11.26
N THR A 101 9.26 5.21 11.69
CA THR A 101 10.53 5.88 11.94
C THR A 101 11.58 5.40 10.95
N LEU A 102 12.35 6.32 10.39
CA LEU A 102 13.40 6.01 9.42
C LEU A 102 14.47 5.10 10.01
N GLN A 103 14.73 3.98 9.34
CA GLN A 103 15.78 3.03 9.68
C GLN A 103 17.05 3.32 8.88
N GLY A 104 17.78 4.36 9.26
CA GLY A 104 19.01 4.79 8.57
C GLY A 104 20.20 3.85 8.73
N GLY A 105 20.14 2.86 9.64
CA GLY A 105 21.22 1.91 9.92
C GLY A 105 21.10 0.57 9.22
N LEU A 106 20.12 0.37 8.32
CA LEU A 106 19.90 -0.91 7.64
C LEU A 106 21.09 -1.31 6.76
N LEU A 107 21.69 -0.35 6.08
CA LEU A 107 22.89 -0.56 5.27
C LEU A 107 24.07 0.20 5.85
N SER A 108 25.27 -0.38 5.70
CA SER A 108 26.52 0.29 6.05
C SER A 108 26.68 1.59 5.25
N ARG A 109 27.27 2.62 5.85
CA ARG A 109 27.63 3.87 5.14
C ARG A 109 28.60 3.63 3.97
N GLN A 110 29.31 2.51 3.97
CA GLN A 110 30.26 2.12 2.93
C GLN A 110 29.61 1.20 1.87
N PHE A 111 28.30 0.92 2.00
CA PHE A 111 27.62 0.07 1.05
C PHE A 111 27.64 0.70 -0.35
N ARG A 112 28.02 -0.10 -1.34
CA ARG A 112 28.13 0.31 -2.74
C ARG A 112 27.42 -0.72 -3.62
N VAL A 113 26.78 -0.23 -4.67
CA VAL A 113 26.26 -1.06 -5.75
C VAL A 113 27.29 -1.06 -6.87
N GLU A 114 27.67 -2.25 -7.33
CA GLU A 114 28.63 -2.47 -8.39
C GLU A 114 27.95 -3.14 -9.59
N TYR A 115 28.22 -2.59 -10.76
CA TYR A 115 27.73 -3.14 -12.03
C TYR A 115 28.89 -3.77 -12.78
N TRP A 116 28.78 -5.06 -13.02
CA TRP A 116 29.80 -5.85 -13.70
C TRP A 116 29.35 -6.19 -15.12
N LYS A 117 30.22 -6.01 -16.10
CA LYS A 117 30.00 -6.37 -17.49
C LYS A 117 31.18 -7.18 -18.01
N ARG A 118 30.92 -8.40 -18.50
CA ARG A 118 31.94 -9.32 -19.03
C ARG A 118 33.11 -9.54 -18.07
N GLY A 119 32.83 -9.75 -16.79
CA GLY A 119 33.84 -10.01 -15.76
C GLY A 119 34.68 -8.80 -15.35
N ARG A 120 34.30 -7.57 -15.75
CA ARG A 120 34.96 -6.33 -15.35
C ARG A 120 33.96 -5.39 -14.67
N LEU A 121 34.44 -4.70 -13.64
CA LEU A 121 33.69 -3.64 -13.01
C LEU A 121 33.45 -2.51 -14.03
N ALA A 122 32.19 -2.29 -14.41
CA ALA A 122 31.80 -1.25 -15.34
C ALA A 122 31.64 0.09 -14.63
N TRP A 123 30.92 0.11 -13.49
CA TRP A 123 30.76 1.28 -12.65
C TRP A 123 30.30 0.87 -11.24
N SER A 124 30.48 1.78 -10.29
CA SER A 124 30.12 1.58 -8.89
C SER A 124 29.70 2.92 -8.30
N HIS A 125 28.64 2.91 -7.47
CA HIS A 125 28.21 4.09 -6.75
C HIS A 125 27.83 3.76 -5.31
N PRO A 126 27.95 4.70 -4.37
CA PRO A 126 27.42 4.52 -3.04
C PRO A 126 25.90 4.45 -3.12
N TYR A 127 25.29 3.58 -2.32
CA TYR A 127 23.85 3.42 -2.25
C TYR A 127 23.41 3.55 -0.78
N LEU A 128 22.75 4.64 -0.47
CA LEU A 128 22.21 4.92 0.84
C LEU A 128 20.71 5.19 0.72
N PRO A 129 19.87 4.15 0.67
CA PRO A 129 18.43 4.31 0.60
C PRO A 129 17.92 4.87 1.93
N ASN A 130 17.27 6.02 1.87
CA ASN A 130 16.62 6.67 3.01
C ASN A 130 15.10 6.48 2.94
N CYS A 131 14.68 5.26 2.65
CA CYS A 131 13.28 4.92 2.38
C CYS A 131 12.84 3.63 3.10
N HIS A 132 13.61 3.17 4.08
CA HIS A 132 13.26 2.02 4.90
C HIS A 132 12.84 2.50 6.28
N TYR A 133 11.69 2.05 6.73
CA TYR A 133 11.07 2.48 7.97
C TYR A 133 10.67 1.28 8.82
N VAL A 134 10.74 1.47 10.12
CA VAL A 134 10.20 0.56 11.12
C VAL A 134 9.25 1.32 12.01
N GLY A 135 8.27 0.64 12.59
CA GLY A 135 7.30 1.31 13.45
C GLY A 135 6.23 0.38 13.99
N HIS A 136 5.08 0.96 14.23
CA HIS A 136 3.93 0.28 14.84
C HIS A 136 2.62 0.94 14.39
N LEU A 137 1.50 0.31 14.70
CA LEU A 137 0.19 0.96 14.59
C LEU A 137 0.03 1.97 15.74
N GLN A 138 -0.41 3.19 15.42
CA GLN A 138 -0.55 4.29 16.37
C GLN A 138 -1.40 3.91 17.60
N HIS A 139 -2.45 3.12 17.39
CA HIS A 139 -3.35 2.69 18.47
C HIS A 139 -2.90 1.39 19.18
N GLN A 140 -1.81 0.75 18.69
CA GLN A 140 -1.32 -0.53 19.21
C GLN A 140 0.22 -0.55 19.30
N PRO A 141 0.86 0.41 19.98
CA PRO A 141 2.31 0.58 19.93
C PRO A 141 3.09 -0.61 20.54
N HIS A 142 2.49 -1.38 21.44
CA HIS A 142 3.13 -2.48 22.13
C HIS A 142 2.77 -3.87 21.56
N SER A 143 1.70 -3.97 20.77
CA SER A 143 1.18 -5.24 20.24
C SER A 143 1.23 -5.32 18.72
N SER A 144 1.83 -4.33 18.07
CA SER A 144 2.02 -4.32 16.63
C SER A 144 3.47 -4.00 16.27
N SER A 145 3.90 -4.43 15.10
CA SER A 145 5.16 -4.03 14.50
C SER A 145 4.99 -3.83 13.01
N VAL A 146 5.74 -2.88 12.47
CA VAL A 146 5.69 -2.51 11.06
C VAL A 146 7.10 -2.39 10.53
N ALA A 147 7.35 -2.98 9.36
CA ALA A 147 8.61 -2.81 8.63
C ALA A 147 8.27 -2.59 7.15
N LEU A 148 8.50 -1.36 6.68
CA LEU A 148 8.11 -0.93 5.34
C LEU A 148 9.24 -0.20 4.62
N SER A 149 9.25 -0.35 3.31
CA SER A 149 9.97 0.50 2.36
C SER A 149 8.97 1.42 1.65
N ASN A 150 9.32 2.69 1.47
CA ASN A 150 8.56 3.63 0.63
C ASN A 150 9.37 4.15 -0.57
N CYS A 151 10.41 3.42 -0.97
CA CYS A 151 11.27 3.80 -2.10
C CYS A 151 10.49 3.92 -3.41
N ASN A 152 9.48 3.10 -3.61
CA ASN A 152 8.66 3.08 -4.81
C ASN A 152 7.21 2.63 -4.49
N GLY A 153 6.57 3.29 -3.55
CA GLY A 153 5.33 2.88 -2.91
C GLY A 153 5.60 2.13 -1.62
N LEU A 154 4.56 1.87 -0.83
CA LEU A 154 4.69 1.13 0.43
C LEU A 154 4.81 -0.36 0.15
N GLN A 155 5.88 -0.96 0.63
CA GLN A 155 6.11 -2.40 0.51
C GLN A 155 6.69 -2.95 1.80
N GLY A 156 6.12 -4.05 2.30
CA GLY A 156 6.64 -4.72 3.50
C GLY A 156 5.57 -5.42 4.31
N VAL A 157 5.76 -5.45 5.63
CA VAL A 157 4.94 -6.23 6.55
C VAL A 157 4.40 -5.37 7.70
N ILE A 158 3.16 -5.65 8.08
CA ILE A 158 2.47 -5.10 9.24
C ILE A 158 1.99 -6.28 10.09
N VAL A 159 2.47 -6.37 11.32
CA VAL A 159 2.05 -7.39 12.29
C VAL A 159 1.14 -6.74 13.30
N ALA A 160 -0.10 -7.20 13.39
CA ALA A 160 -1.09 -6.67 14.31
C ALA A 160 -2.15 -7.73 14.65
N GLY A 161 -2.58 -7.79 15.91
CA GLY A 161 -3.63 -8.71 16.34
C GLY A 161 -3.30 -10.20 16.14
N GLY A 162 -2.01 -10.56 16.10
CA GLY A 162 -1.56 -11.93 15.81
C GLY A 162 -1.56 -12.32 14.34
N GLU A 163 -1.89 -11.40 13.45
CA GLU A 163 -1.90 -11.58 11.99
C GLU A 163 -0.75 -10.81 11.33
N GLU A 164 -0.25 -11.36 10.23
CA GLU A 164 0.75 -10.71 9.38
C GLU A 164 0.09 -10.24 8.08
N TYR A 165 0.10 -8.94 7.86
CA TYR A 165 -0.37 -8.32 6.62
C TYR A 165 0.83 -7.94 5.77
N LEU A 166 0.75 -8.24 4.49
CA LEU A 166 1.72 -7.84 3.49
C LEU A 166 1.11 -6.72 2.65
N ILE A 167 1.90 -5.72 2.32
CA ILE A 167 1.50 -4.62 1.46
C ILE A 167 2.50 -4.48 0.32
N GLU A 168 2.00 -4.33 -0.91
CA GLU A 168 2.81 -4.17 -2.10
C GLU A 168 2.18 -3.16 -3.07
N PRO A 169 2.99 -2.30 -3.73
CA PRO A 169 2.49 -1.34 -4.69
C PRO A 169 2.10 -2.02 -6.00
N LEU A 170 0.96 -1.63 -6.54
CA LEU A 170 0.50 -2.09 -7.84
C LEU A 170 0.87 -1.08 -8.93
N VAL A 171 1.19 -1.59 -10.12
CA VAL A 171 1.43 -0.80 -11.33
C VAL A 171 0.18 -0.84 -12.18
N SER A 172 -0.44 0.31 -12.36
CA SER A 172 -1.61 0.45 -13.22
C SER A 172 -1.37 1.49 -14.30
N ALA A 173 -2.06 1.32 -15.41
CA ALA A 173 -2.11 2.29 -16.50
C ALA A 173 -3.04 3.49 -16.20
N LYS A 174 -3.92 3.35 -15.20
CA LYS A 174 -4.90 4.37 -14.81
C LYS A 174 -4.51 5.03 -13.48
N ASN A 175 -4.85 6.28 -13.32
CA ASN A 175 -4.85 6.93 -12.01
C ASN A 175 -6.02 6.38 -11.20
N PHE A 176 -5.75 6.04 -9.97
CA PHE A 176 -6.76 5.54 -9.05
C PHE A 176 -7.13 6.63 -8.05
N THR A 177 -8.41 6.67 -7.72
CA THR A 177 -8.99 7.60 -6.76
C THR A 177 -9.58 6.77 -5.63
N ASN A 178 -9.32 7.12 -4.38
CA ASN A 178 -9.97 6.49 -3.24
C ASN A 178 -11.41 7.00 -3.07
N GLU A 179 -12.14 6.43 -2.11
CA GLU A 179 -13.52 6.84 -1.78
C GLU A 179 -13.62 8.33 -1.42
N ASP A 180 -12.56 8.93 -0.90
CA ASP A 180 -12.47 10.35 -0.57
C ASP A 180 -12.11 11.24 -1.77
N GLY A 181 -12.05 10.69 -2.99
CA GLY A 181 -11.75 11.42 -4.21
C GLY A 181 -10.26 11.74 -4.41
N ARG A 182 -9.34 11.09 -3.70
CA ARG A 182 -7.91 11.32 -3.80
C ARG A 182 -7.25 10.38 -4.76
N GLU A 183 -6.46 10.95 -5.65
CA GLU A 183 -5.61 10.20 -6.54
C GLU A 183 -4.39 9.65 -5.79
N GLY A 184 -4.07 8.40 -6.01
CA GLY A 184 -2.92 7.75 -5.40
C GLY A 184 -2.57 6.44 -6.08
N ARG A 185 -1.41 5.91 -5.71
CA ARG A 185 -0.97 4.61 -6.18
C ARG A 185 -1.69 3.50 -5.43
N PRO A 186 -2.36 2.58 -6.11
CA PRO A 186 -3.00 1.45 -5.46
C PRO A 186 -1.94 0.47 -4.92
N HIS A 187 -2.29 -0.15 -3.79
CA HIS A 187 -1.50 -1.19 -3.16
C HIS A 187 -2.39 -2.38 -2.88
N VAL A 188 -1.86 -3.56 -3.05
CA VAL A 188 -2.51 -4.77 -2.56
C VAL A 188 -2.12 -4.99 -1.09
N VAL A 189 -3.12 -5.30 -0.28
CA VAL A 189 -2.97 -5.67 1.13
C VAL A 189 -3.56 -7.05 1.31
N TYR A 190 -2.79 -7.97 1.84
CA TYR A 190 -3.24 -9.34 2.02
C TYR A 190 -2.61 -9.98 3.26
N LYS A 191 -3.31 -10.93 3.86
CA LYS A 191 -2.77 -11.72 4.97
C LYS A 191 -1.76 -12.72 4.44
N ARG A 192 -0.68 -12.96 5.19
CA ARG A 192 0.29 -14.01 4.85
C ARG A 192 -0.38 -15.38 4.70
N SER A 193 -1.38 -15.65 5.52
CA SER A 193 -2.20 -16.88 5.44
C SER A 193 -2.98 -17.02 4.13
N SER A 194 -3.19 -15.94 3.38
CA SER A 194 -3.86 -15.96 2.07
C SER A 194 -2.95 -16.38 0.92
N LEU A 195 -1.64 -16.48 1.14
CA LEU A 195 -0.70 -16.98 0.14
C LEU A 195 -0.97 -18.48 -0.11
N ARG A 196 -1.36 -18.81 -1.32
CA ARG A 196 -1.49 -20.20 -1.77
C ARG A 196 -0.15 -20.68 -2.30
N TYR A 197 0.62 -21.33 -1.47
CA TYR A 197 1.87 -21.96 -1.91
C TYR A 197 1.52 -23.17 -2.79
N GLN A 198 1.65 -23.02 -4.11
CA GLN A 198 1.35 -24.09 -5.06
C GLN A 198 2.36 -25.25 -5.00
N ASN A 199 3.56 -25.05 -4.43
CA ASN A 199 4.55 -26.12 -4.25
C ASN A 199 5.42 -25.82 -3.02
N MET A 200 5.15 -26.47 -1.91
CA MET A 200 6.00 -26.43 -0.71
C MET A 200 7.35 -27.15 -0.89
N ASP A 201 7.59 -27.82 -2.01
CA ASP A 201 8.83 -28.57 -2.26
C ASP A 201 10.01 -27.68 -2.70
N GLN A 202 9.79 -26.38 -2.92
CA GLN A 202 10.84 -25.41 -3.16
C GLN A 202 11.21 -24.66 -1.87
N SER A 203 11.61 -25.37 -0.84
CA SER A 203 12.34 -24.76 0.26
C SER A 203 13.68 -24.25 -0.27
N CYS A 204 13.96 -23.00 0.04
CA CYS A 204 15.19 -22.27 -0.18
C CYS A 204 16.37 -23.13 -0.64
N GLY A 205 16.68 -23.11 -1.91
CA GLY A 205 17.61 -23.82 -2.77
C GLY A 205 18.91 -24.43 -2.27
N VAL A 206 19.03 -24.86 -1.03
CA VAL A 206 20.14 -25.66 -0.54
C VAL A 206 19.68 -27.12 -0.42
N ILE A 207 19.74 -27.82 -1.54
CA ILE A 207 19.67 -29.28 -1.51
C ILE A 207 21.00 -29.75 -0.97
N GLY A 208 21.05 -30.14 0.30
CA GLY A 208 22.18 -30.87 0.86
C GLY A 208 22.37 -32.16 0.05
N LYS A 209 23.46 -32.27 -0.69
CA LYS A 209 23.91 -33.54 -1.22
C LYS A 209 24.42 -34.37 -0.04
N ASN A 210 23.68 -35.41 0.35
CA ASN A 210 24.18 -36.53 1.13
C ASN A 210 25.12 -37.36 0.26
#